data_d7132d80e290f0a68097cd8529b8b3ac
#
_entry.id   d7132d80e290f0a68097cd8529b8b3ac
#
_cell.length_a   1.000
_cell.length_b   1.000
_cell.length_c   1.000
_cell.angle_alpha   90.00
_cell.angle_beta   90.00
_cell.angle_gamma   90.00
#
_symmetry.space_group_name_H-M   'P 1'
#
loop_
_entity.id
_entity.type
_entity.pdbx_description
1 polymer ?
#
loop_
_entity_poly.entity_id
_entity_poly.type
_entity_poly.pdbx_seq_one_letter_code
_entity_poly.pdbx_strand_id
1 'polypeptide(L)' 'LALQPLDVEAVGTLLAETLRARRRDLQPLAGLVHAKTLGNPFFVGQFIKTMVDDRLVTYSPDDGSWQYDFQHIARH' A
#
# COMPACT_ATOMS: atom_id res chain seq x y z
N LEU A 1 8.09 12.15 21.81
CA LEU A 1 8.01 12.30 20.36
C LEU A 1 6.69 11.76 19.83
N ALA A 2 5.80 12.67 19.50
CA ALA A 2 4.54 12.29 18.89
C ALA A 2 4.80 12.02 17.39
N LEU A 3 4.54 10.79 16.97
CA LEU A 3 4.58 10.46 15.56
C LEU A 3 3.33 11.00 14.90
N GLN A 4 3.53 11.85 13.89
CA GLN A 4 2.39 12.37 13.17
C GLN A 4 1.88 11.32 12.18
N PRO A 5 0.56 11.24 11.99
CA PRO A 5 0.04 10.33 10.97
C PRO A 5 0.56 10.68 9.59
N LEU A 6 0.77 9.65 8.76
CA LEU A 6 1.12 9.85 7.38
C LEU A 6 -0.10 10.30 6.59
N ASP A 7 0.08 11.23 5.66
CA ASP A 7 -1.00 11.55 4.73
C ASP A 7 -1.02 10.53 3.59
N VAL A 8 -2.01 10.63 2.71
CA VAL A 8 -2.16 9.68 1.63
C VAL A 8 -0.97 9.73 0.65
N GLU A 9 -0.38 10.89 0.50
CA GLU A 9 0.81 11.01 -0.37
C GLU A 9 2.00 10.29 0.23
N ALA A 10 2.22 10.43 1.54
CA ALA A 10 3.31 9.74 2.22
C ALA A 10 3.11 8.22 2.16
N VAL A 11 1.87 7.76 2.35
CA VAL A 11 1.55 6.33 2.22
C VAL A 11 1.83 5.86 0.80
N GLY A 12 1.47 6.64 -0.21
CA GLY A 12 1.74 6.30 -1.60
C GLY A 12 3.22 6.22 -1.89
N THR A 13 4.01 7.14 -1.34
CA THR A 13 5.47 7.11 -1.49
C THR A 13 6.05 5.86 -0.85
N LEU A 14 5.60 5.53 0.35
CA LEU A 14 6.08 4.35 1.05
C LEU A 14 5.73 3.07 0.30
N LEU A 15 4.52 2.97 -0.23
CA LEU A 15 4.10 1.84 -1.06
C LEU A 15 4.98 1.73 -2.30
N ALA A 16 5.19 2.84 -3.01
CA ALA A 16 5.97 2.85 -4.24
C ALA A 16 7.41 2.41 -3.97
N GLU A 17 8.00 2.89 -2.89
CA GLU A 17 9.37 2.51 -2.52
C GLU A 17 9.47 1.04 -2.11
N THR A 18 8.51 0.57 -1.32
CA THR A 18 8.51 -0.81 -0.83
C THR A 18 8.29 -1.79 -1.96
N LEU A 19 7.36 -1.49 -2.86
CA LEU A 19 7.01 -2.36 -3.97
C LEU A 19 7.82 -2.05 -5.23
N ARG A 20 8.63 -1.00 -5.21
CA ARG A 20 9.41 -0.55 -6.37
C ARG A 20 8.53 -0.31 -7.59
N ALA A 21 7.39 0.32 -7.35
CA ALA A 21 6.39 0.60 -8.36
C ALA A 21 6.20 2.11 -8.51
N ARG A 22 5.46 2.51 -9.53
CA ARG A 22 5.14 3.92 -9.73
C ARG A 22 3.99 4.32 -8.81
N ARG A 23 4.09 5.52 -8.23
CA ARG A 23 3.05 6.00 -7.34
C ARG A 23 1.67 6.01 -8.00
N ARG A 24 1.60 6.43 -9.27
CA ARG A 24 0.32 6.52 -9.96
C ARG A 24 -0.38 5.17 -10.12
N ASP A 25 0.39 4.09 -10.19
CA ASP A 25 -0.16 2.75 -10.32
C ASP A 25 -0.77 2.27 -9.00
N LEU A 26 -0.39 2.91 -7.89
CA LEU A 26 -0.78 2.51 -6.55
C LEU A 26 -1.67 3.55 -5.86
N GLN A 27 -2.11 4.59 -6.57
CA GLN A 27 -2.90 5.65 -5.94
C GLN A 27 -4.18 5.14 -5.27
N PRO A 28 -4.99 4.31 -5.91
CA PRO A 28 -6.19 3.79 -5.23
C PRO A 28 -5.83 2.96 -4.00
N LEU A 29 -4.75 2.20 -4.10
CA LEU A 29 -4.29 1.37 -2.98
C LEU A 29 -3.78 2.25 -1.84
N ALA A 30 -3.08 3.33 -2.15
CA ALA A 30 -2.57 4.25 -1.14
C ALA A 30 -3.72 4.84 -0.31
N GLY A 31 -4.79 5.24 -0.97
CA GLY A 31 -5.96 5.75 -0.28
C GLY A 31 -6.59 4.71 0.64
N LEU A 32 -6.67 3.47 0.17
CA LEU A 32 -7.21 2.38 0.96
C LEU A 32 -6.33 2.09 2.18
N VAL A 33 -5.03 2.00 1.98
CA VAL A 33 -4.09 1.75 3.08
C VAL A 33 -4.17 2.87 4.10
N HIS A 34 -4.22 4.12 3.63
CA HIS A 34 -4.36 5.25 4.53
C HIS A 34 -5.64 5.14 5.38
N ALA A 35 -6.77 4.81 4.74
CA ALA A 35 -8.04 4.68 5.44
C ALA A 35 -8.03 3.53 6.45
N LYS A 36 -7.39 2.41 6.11
CA LYS A 36 -7.32 1.24 6.98
C LYS A 36 -6.41 1.44 8.18
N THR A 37 -5.36 2.25 8.02
CA THR A 37 -4.34 2.44 9.06
C THR A 37 -4.44 3.80 9.74
N LEU A 38 -5.30 4.68 9.25
CA LEU A 38 -5.43 6.07 9.72
C LEU A 38 -4.10 6.82 9.66
N GLY A 39 -3.22 6.40 8.75
CA GLY A 39 -1.92 7.03 8.58
C GLY A 39 -0.88 6.65 9.64
N ASN A 40 -1.18 5.70 10.52
CA ASN A 40 -0.22 5.28 11.54
C ASN A 40 0.96 4.59 10.88
N PRO A 41 2.20 5.14 11.01
CA PRO A 41 3.36 4.58 10.29
C PRO A 41 3.62 3.11 10.61
N PHE A 42 3.41 2.70 11.86
CA PHE A 42 3.61 1.31 12.27
C PHE A 42 2.62 0.39 11.56
N PHE A 43 1.34 0.77 11.57
CA PHE A 43 0.32 -0.05 10.92
C PHE A 43 0.44 -0.03 9.40
N VAL A 44 0.88 1.08 8.81
CA VAL A 44 1.13 1.15 7.37
C VAL A 44 2.17 0.11 6.98
N GLY A 45 3.29 0.05 7.71
CA GLY A 45 4.33 -0.93 7.44
C GLY A 45 3.84 -2.36 7.58
N GLN A 46 3.09 -2.65 8.65
CA GLN A 46 2.53 -3.98 8.86
C GLN A 46 1.51 -4.35 7.78
N PHE A 47 0.69 -3.40 7.38
CA PHE A 47 -0.33 -3.64 6.36
C PHE A 47 0.32 -3.98 5.01
N ILE A 48 1.35 -3.22 4.63
CA ILE A 48 2.09 -3.48 3.39
C ILE A 48 2.72 -4.86 3.44
N LYS A 49 3.36 -5.20 4.55
CA LYS A 49 3.99 -6.51 4.71
C LYS A 49 2.95 -7.63 4.58
N THR A 50 1.80 -7.47 5.22
CA THR A 50 0.72 -8.46 5.14
C THR A 50 0.25 -8.63 3.70
N MET A 51 0.08 -7.54 2.96
CA MET A 51 -0.33 -7.61 1.56
C MET A 51 0.66 -8.40 0.72
N VAL A 52 1.95 -8.18 0.95
CA VAL A 52 2.99 -8.89 0.20
C VAL A 52 3.04 -10.37 0.61
N ASP A 53 3.01 -10.63 1.92
CA ASP A 53 3.11 -12.01 2.45
C ASP A 53 1.92 -12.85 2.02
N ASP A 54 0.72 -12.27 2.02
CA ASP A 54 -0.50 -12.98 1.64
C ASP A 54 -0.77 -12.93 0.15
N ARG A 55 0.15 -12.34 -0.62
CA ARG A 55 0.04 -12.21 -2.08
C ARG A 55 -1.21 -11.46 -2.53
N LEU A 56 -1.62 -10.51 -1.72
CA LEU A 56 -2.73 -9.62 -2.09
C LEU A 56 -2.28 -8.62 -3.15
N VAL A 57 -0.98 -8.36 -3.23
CA VAL A 57 -0.36 -7.52 -4.24
C VAL A 57 0.74 -8.34 -4.90
N THR A 58 0.66 -8.51 -6.22
CA THR A 58 1.66 -9.30 -6.95
C THR A 58 2.10 -8.53 -8.18
N TYR A 59 3.33 -8.78 -8.61
CA TYR A 59 3.90 -8.15 -9.80
C TYR A 59 3.70 -9.04 -11.00
N SER A 60 3.21 -8.46 -12.10
CA SER A 60 3.08 -9.17 -13.36
C SER A 60 4.19 -8.71 -14.31
N PRO A 61 5.21 -9.56 -14.56
CA PRO A 61 6.29 -9.17 -15.48
C PRO A 61 5.82 -9.06 -16.93
N ASP A 62 4.75 -9.76 -17.29
CA ASP A 62 4.21 -9.69 -18.65
C ASP A 62 3.67 -8.31 -18.97
N ASP A 63 2.97 -7.69 -18.01
CA ASP A 63 2.40 -6.36 -18.17
C ASP A 63 3.31 -5.27 -17.62
N GLY A 64 4.32 -5.66 -16.84
CA GLY A 64 5.16 -4.70 -16.15
C GLY A 64 4.41 -3.89 -15.10
N SER A 65 3.36 -4.46 -14.52
CA SER A 65 2.51 -3.75 -13.58
C SER A 65 2.23 -4.59 -12.34
N TRP A 66 1.76 -3.90 -11.29
CA TRP A 66 1.33 -4.56 -10.07
C TRP A 66 -0.15 -4.89 -10.18
N GLN A 67 -0.50 -6.10 -9.74
CA GLN A 67 -1.88 -6.59 -9.73
C GLN A 67 -2.35 -6.70 -8.28
N TYR A 68 -3.55 -6.23 -8.01
CA TYR A 68 -4.14 -6.36 -6.68
C TYR A 68 -5.66 -6.31 -6.79
N ASP A 69 -6.32 -6.99 -5.85
CA ASP A 69 -7.77 -6.98 -5.74
C ASP A 69 -8.15 -5.96 -4.66
N PHE A 70 -8.62 -4.80 -5.10
CA PHE A 70 -8.97 -3.71 -4.20
C PHE A 70 -10.03 -4.14 -3.19
N GLN A 71 -11.05 -4.87 -3.65
CA GLN A 71 -12.13 -5.30 -2.77
C GLN A 71 -11.65 -6.31 -1.74
N HIS A 72 -10.80 -7.22 -2.13
CA HIS A 72 -10.25 -8.21 -1.20
C HIS A 72 -9.42 -7.53 -0.12
N ILE A 73 -8.59 -6.59 -0.52
CA ILE A 73 -7.76 -5.83 0.43
C ILE A 73 -8.64 -5.00 1.36
N ALA A 74 -9.71 -4.42 0.83
CA ALA A 74 -10.63 -3.60 1.63
C ALA A 74 -11.31 -4.41 2.73
N ARG A 75 -11.52 -5.70 2.49
CA ARG A 75 -12.12 -6.61 3.48
C ARG A 75 -11.11 -7.15 4.49
N HIS A 76 -9.85 -7.00 4.18
CA HIS A 76 -8.80 -7.54 5.02
C HIS A 76 -8.53 -6.61 6.21
#